data_7b7840a256572cc02adbf819858f694c
#
_entry.id   7b7840a256572cc02adbf819858f694c
#
_cell.length_a   1.000
_cell.length_b   1.000
_cell.length_c   1.000
_cell.angle_alpha   90.00
_cell.angle_beta   90.00
_cell.angle_gamma   90.00
#
_symmetry.space_group_name_H-M   'P 1'
#
loop_
_entity.id
_entity.type
_entity.pdbx_description
1 polymer ?
#
loop_
_entity_poly.entity_id
_entity_poly.type
_entity_poly.pdbx_seq_one_letter_code
_entity_poly.pdbx_strand_id
1 'polypeptide(L)'
;MIYLALSIVSSTGIFVLFKIFNKYKIDTLQAIVVNYITACICGLIHNDKNLVVSEIVSSDWFIGVIILGFLFIAIFNVMALTAQKNGLSVASVASKMSVVIPIIFGIYVYNESIGFQKIIGILMALVAVYLTAIKAKDNSVVTQSLYLPILLFFGSGIIDTSINYFAPDDKIPLFSACIFGFAFTIGCILMVYKSIRFKKSFSLKSVPLGATLGMINYASIYFLLKALRIDGLESSSLFTINNVAIVAVSTLIGLLIFKEKISNKNWIGICLALISIVLVTLA
;
A
#
# COMPACT_ATOMS: atom_id res chain seq x y z
N MET A 1 -12.12 14.44 11.21
CA MET A 1 -11.90 14.79 9.77
C MET A 1 -10.45 15.14 9.44
N ILE A 2 -9.70 15.87 10.28
CA ILE A 2 -8.30 16.24 9.96
C ILE A 2 -7.39 15.01 9.81
N TYR A 3 -7.52 14.00 10.66
CA TYR A 3 -6.74 12.76 10.58
C TYR A 3 -7.01 11.99 9.28
N LEU A 4 -8.25 11.99 8.80
CA LEU A 4 -8.59 11.35 7.52
C LEU A 4 -7.93 12.08 6.35
N ALA A 5 -7.99 13.42 6.33
CA ALA A 5 -7.30 14.21 5.33
C ALA A 5 -5.78 13.98 5.35
N LEU A 6 -5.16 13.93 6.53
CA LEU A 6 -3.73 13.65 6.69
C LEU A 6 -3.38 12.22 6.21
N SER A 7 -4.25 11.22 6.46
CA SER A 7 -4.08 9.86 5.95
C SER A 7 -4.11 9.83 4.42
N ILE A 8 -5.08 10.50 3.80
CA ILE A 8 -5.21 10.59 2.33
C ILE A 8 -3.96 11.24 1.72
N VAL A 9 -3.52 12.37 2.26
CA VAL A 9 -2.33 13.08 1.79
C VAL A 9 -1.09 12.21 1.95
N SER A 10 -0.89 11.59 3.11
CA SER A 10 0.25 10.70 3.35
C SER A 10 0.24 9.47 2.43
N SER A 11 -0.90 8.78 2.31
CA SER A 11 -1.02 7.62 1.43
C SER A 11 -0.79 7.97 -0.04
N THR A 12 -1.32 9.11 -0.50
CA THR A 12 -1.05 9.61 -1.85
C THR A 12 0.41 9.97 -2.03
N GLY A 13 1.03 10.55 -1.00
CA GLY A 13 2.45 10.91 -0.98
C GLY A 13 3.38 9.72 -1.23
N ILE A 14 3.03 8.51 -0.78
CA ILE A 14 3.79 7.29 -1.06
C ILE A 14 3.89 7.04 -2.58
N PHE A 15 2.76 7.07 -3.30
CA PHE A 15 2.75 6.88 -4.75
C PHE A 15 3.53 7.98 -5.48
N VAL A 16 3.38 9.23 -5.03
CA VAL A 16 4.12 10.38 -5.57
C VAL A 16 5.62 10.19 -5.40
N LEU A 17 6.10 9.78 -4.23
CA LEU A 17 7.51 9.53 -3.98
C LEU A 17 8.06 8.42 -4.88
N PHE A 18 7.32 7.34 -5.09
CA PHE A 18 7.75 6.28 -6.01
C PHE A 18 7.91 6.79 -7.45
N LYS A 19 7.05 7.70 -7.88
CA LYS A 19 7.19 8.34 -9.21
C LYS A 19 8.41 9.27 -9.25
N ILE A 20 8.65 10.01 -8.17
CA ILE A 20 9.80 10.89 -7.99
C ILE A 20 11.12 10.07 -8.03
N PHE A 21 11.16 8.88 -7.42
CA PHE A 21 12.33 8.01 -7.46
C PHE A 21 12.78 7.73 -8.89
N ASN A 22 11.83 7.47 -9.80
CA ASN A 22 12.14 7.28 -11.22
C ASN A 22 12.73 8.55 -11.85
N LYS A 23 12.13 9.71 -11.58
CA LYS A 23 12.60 11.01 -12.13
C LYS A 23 14.04 11.34 -11.74
N TYR A 24 14.40 11.07 -10.48
CA TYR A 24 15.73 11.36 -9.93
C TYR A 24 16.70 10.15 -9.98
N LYS A 25 16.31 9.06 -10.67
CA LYS A 25 17.09 7.83 -10.80
C LYS A 25 17.57 7.27 -9.46
N ILE A 26 16.70 7.33 -8.44
CA ILE A 26 16.97 6.77 -7.11
C ILE A 26 16.87 5.25 -7.18
N ASP A 27 17.79 4.55 -6.51
CA ASP A 27 17.66 3.10 -6.38
C ASP A 27 16.47 2.78 -5.46
N THR A 28 15.41 2.26 -6.07
CA THR A 28 14.13 2.04 -5.40
C THR A 28 14.26 1.06 -4.22
N LEU A 29 15.05 -0.02 -4.37
CA LEU A 29 15.23 -0.97 -3.28
C LEU A 29 15.94 -0.33 -2.09
N GLN A 30 17.01 0.43 -2.32
CA GLN A 30 17.74 1.12 -1.26
C GLN A 30 16.84 2.12 -0.52
N ALA A 31 16.04 2.91 -1.26
CA ALA A 31 15.10 3.85 -0.67
C ALA A 31 13.99 3.14 0.15
N ILE A 32 13.50 1.98 -0.30
CA ILE A 32 12.51 1.18 0.44
C ILE A 32 13.13 0.57 1.71
N VAL A 33 14.39 0.16 1.69
CA VAL A 33 15.08 -0.33 2.89
C VAL A 33 15.22 0.79 3.92
N VAL A 34 15.62 1.99 3.49
CA VAL A 34 15.68 3.18 4.36
C VAL A 34 14.28 3.57 4.88
N ASN A 35 13.24 3.47 4.05
CA ASN A 35 11.86 3.66 4.48
C ASN A 35 11.52 2.76 5.67
N TYR A 36 11.85 1.48 5.60
CA TYR A 36 11.47 0.55 6.66
C TYR A 36 12.19 0.78 7.98
N ILE A 37 13.48 1.10 7.97
CA ILE A 37 14.16 1.46 9.24
C ILE A 37 13.58 2.75 9.81
N THR A 38 13.27 3.74 8.97
CA THR A 38 12.66 5.00 9.44
C THR A 38 11.26 4.75 10.02
N ALA A 39 10.42 3.98 9.33
CA ALA A 39 9.08 3.64 9.82
C ALA A 39 9.12 2.80 11.11
N CYS A 40 10.07 1.88 11.23
CA CYS A 40 10.34 1.13 12.45
C CYS A 40 10.68 2.06 13.61
N ILE A 41 11.61 2.99 13.42
CA ILE A 41 12.00 3.97 14.44
C ILE A 41 10.80 4.84 14.85
N CYS A 42 10.00 5.32 13.88
CA CYS A 42 8.77 6.08 14.19
C CYS A 42 7.80 5.26 15.05
N GLY A 43 7.60 3.98 14.72
CA GLY A 43 6.74 3.08 15.50
C GLY A 43 7.26 2.81 16.91
N LEU A 44 8.58 2.67 17.07
CA LEU A 44 9.22 2.49 18.38
C LEU A 44 9.12 3.74 19.25
N ILE A 45 9.31 4.93 18.68
CA ILE A 45 9.16 6.21 19.40
C ILE A 45 7.72 6.41 19.85
N HIS A 46 6.74 5.93 19.08
CA HIS A 46 5.32 6.05 19.40
C HIS A 46 4.82 4.98 20.38
N ASN A 47 5.65 3.97 20.67
CA ASN A 47 5.31 2.93 21.62
C ASN A 47 5.67 3.37 23.03
N ASP A 48 4.65 3.68 23.85
CA ASP A 48 4.82 4.15 25.23
C ASP A 48 5.19 3.02 26.22
N LYS A 49 5.22 1.75 25.79
CA LYS A 49 5.50 0.59 26.63
C LYS A 49 6.95 0.12 26.49
N ASN A 50 7.51 -0.40 27.57
CA ASN A 50 8.83 -1.01 27.55
C ASN A 50 8.92 -2.17 26.55
N LEU A 51 10.02 -2.21 25.81
CA LEU A 51 10.28 -3.28 24.85
C LEU A 51 10.83 -4.50 25.58
N VAL A 52 10.03 -5.56 25.65
CA VAL A 52 10.47 -6.87 26.19
C VAL A 52 10.49 -7.86 25.02
N VAL A 53 11.68 -8.19 24.56
CA VAL A 53 11.89 -9.06 23.39
C VAL A 53 11.28 -10.44 23.58
N SER A 54 11.34 -11.01 24.78
CA SER A 54 10.71 -12.31 25.09
C SER A 54 9.20 -12.31 24.91
N GLU A 55 8.51 -11.22 25.26
CA GLU A 55 7.06 -11.09 25.04
C GLU A 55 6.70 -10.98 23.56
N ILE A 56 7.56 -10.34 22.76
CA ILE A 56 7.36 -10.24 21.31
C ILE A 56 7.48 -11.62 20.67
N VAL A 57 8.51 -12.37 20.99
CA VAL A 57 8.77 -13.70 20.40
C VAL A 57 7.73 -14.73 20.83
N SER A 58 7.20 -14.63 22.04
CA SER A 58 6.16 -15.54 22.56
C SER A 58 4.73 -15.14 22.16
N SER A 59 4.55 -14.02 21.45
CA SER A 59 3.22 -13.57 21.06
C SER A 59 2.66 -14.35 19.87
N ASP A 60 1.33 -14.56 19.86
CA ASP A 60 0.62 -15.28 18.79
C ASP A 60 0.77 -14.60 17.42
N TRP A 61 1.01 -13.29 17.41
CA TRP A 61 1.18 -12.52 16.18
C TRP A 61 2.63 -12.52 15.62
N PHE A 62 3.60 -13.12 16.32
CA PHE A 62 5.01 -13.07 15.93
C PHE A 62 5.26 -13.69 14.54
N ILE A 63 4.67 -14.86 14.26
CA ILE A 63 4.77 -15.50 12.94
C ILE A 63 4.15 -14.60 11.86
N GLY A 64 3.03 -13.97 12.17
CA GLY A 64 2.39 -13.01 11.27
C GLY A 64 3.30 -11.83 10.90
N VAL A 65 4.07 -11.31 11.87
CA VAL A 65 5.03 -10.23 11.64
C VAL A 65 6.15 -10.65 10.68
N ILE A 66 6.67 -11.86 10.79
CA ILE A 66 7.71 -12.37 9.88
C ILE A 66 7.17 -12.47 8.44
N ILE A 67 5.99 -13.08 8.29
CA ILE A 67 5.33 -13.22 6.99
C ILE A 67 5.03 -11.84 6.38
N LEU A 68 4.47 -10.93 7.18
CA LEU A 68 4.17 -9.57 6.76
C LEU A 68 5.44 -8.80 6.39
N GLY A 69 6.53 -8.94 7.14
CA GLY A 69 7.81 -8.31 6.82
C GLY A 69 8.30 -8.68 5.42
N PHE A 70 8.19 -9.97 5.05
CA PHE A 70 8.52 -10.43 3.70
C PHE A 70 7.55 -9.86 2.64
N LEU A 71 6.26 -9.91 2.89
CA LEU A 71 5.25 -9.37 1.99
C LEU A 71 5.41 -7.86 1.77
N PHE A 72 5.66 -7.10 2.83
CA PHE A 72 5.85 -5.66 2.73
C PHE A 72 7.02 -5.29 1.82
N ILE A 73 8.20 -5.90 1.99
CA ILE A 73 9.35 -5.59 1.13
C ILE A 73 9.08 -5.97 -0.33
N ALA A 74 8.43 -7.11 -0.58
CA ALA A 74 8.09 -7.58 -1.91
C ALA A 74 7.08 -6.64 -2.59
N ILE A 75 5.96 -6.37 -1.94
CA ILE A 75 4.84 -5.62 -2.53
C ILE A 75 5.13 -4.14 -2.63
N PHE A 76 5.88 -3.53 -1.72
CA PHE A 76 6.35 -2.15 -1.87
C PHE A 76 7.25 -1.96 -3.10
N ASN A 77 8.11 -2.95 -3.40
CA ASN A 77 8.87 -2.93 -4.66
C ASN A 77 7.95 -3.02 -5.88
N VAL A 78 6.94 -3.89 -5.85
CA VAL A 78 5.93 -3.99 -6.92
C VAL A 78 5.14 -2.70 -7.06
N MET A 79 4.72 -2.08 -5.95
CA MET A 79 4.01 -0.80 -5.92
C MET A 79 4.85 0.31 -6.56
N ALA A 80 6.12 0.41 -6.17
CA ALA A 80 7.05 1.39 -6.74
C ALA A 80 7.22 1.18 -8.25
N LEU A 81 7.44 -0.06 -8.70
CA LEU A 81 7.56 -0.39 -10.11
C LEU A 81 6.25 -0.10 -10.88
N THR A 82 5.09 -0.38 -10.28
CA THR A 82 3.79 -0.06 -10.89
C THR A 82 3.63 1.44 -11.06
N ALA A 83 3.91 2.23 -10.02
CA ALA A 83 3.83 3.69 -10.10
C ALA A 83 4.80 4.27 -11.14
N GLN A 84 6.00 3.71 -11.26
CA GLN A 84 7.02 4.16 -12.20
C GLN A 84 6.70 3.79 -13.66
N LYS A 85 6.23 2.57 -13.90
CA LYS A 85 6.02 2.03 -15.26
C LYS A 85 4.61 2.23 -15.78
N ASN A 86 3.60 2.06 -14.92
CA ASN A 86 2.19 2.11 -15.31
C ASN A 86 1.52 3.45 -14.95
N GLY A 87 2.07 4.20 -13.98
CA GLY A 87 1.55 5.49 -13.54
C GLY A 87 0.94 5.45 -12.14
N LEU A 88 0.76 6.65 -11.57
CA LEU A 88 0.20 6.83 -10.23
C LEU A 88 -1.24 6.32 -10.12
N SER A 89 -2.06 6.68 -11.11
CA SER A 89 -3.47 6.28 -11.15
C SER A 89 -3.63 4.77 -11.16
N VAL A 90 -2.83 4.06 -11.96
CA VAL A 90 -2.86 2.59 -12.04
C VAL A 90 -2.42 1.95 -10.73
N ALA A 91 -1.34 2.45 -10.14
CA ALA A 91 -0.83 1.93 -8.87
C ALA A 91 -1.81 2.14 -7.73
N SER A 92 -2.44 3.34 -7.64
CA SER A 92 -3.42 3.63 -6.59
C SER A 92 -4.69 2.81 -6.75
N VAL A 93 -5.22 2.66 -7.97
CA VAL A 93 -6.39 1.80 -8.22
C VAL A 93 -6.08 0.35 -7.86
N ALA A 94 -4.98 -0.21 -8.37
CA ALA A 94 -4.62 -1.61 -8.07
C ALA A 94 -4.49 -1.86 -6.56
N SER A 95 -3.78 -0.96 -5.85
CA SER A 95 -3.58 -1.09 -4.40
C SER A 95 -4.87 -0.87 -3.59
N LYS A 96 -5.76 0.03 -3.99
CA LYS A 96 -6.97 0.34 -3.21
C LYS A 96 -8.16 -0.56 -3.54
N MET A 97 -8.21 -1.10 -4.77
CA MET A 97 -9.19 -2.14 -5.13
C MET A 97 -8.91 -3.47 -4.44
N SER A 98 -7.69 -3.69 -3.94
CA SER A 98 -7.33 -4.90 -3.18
C SER A 98 -8.17 -5.13 -1.93
N VAL A 99 -8.88 -4.10 -1.44
CA VAL A 99 -9.87 -4.20 -0.34
C VAL A 99 -10.93 -5.28 -0.58
N VAL A 100 -11.18 -5.65 -1.82
CA VAL A 100 -12.06 -6.77 -2.17
C VAL A 100 -11.57 -8.10 -1.59
N ILE A 101 -10.26 -8.30 -1.45
CA ILE A 101 -9.68 -9.56 -0.94
C ILE A 101 -9.99 -9.77 0.54
N PRO A 102 -9.71 -8.82 1.47
CA PRO A 102 -10.13 -8.95 2.86
C PRO A 102 -11.66 -9.08 3.01
N ILE A 103 -12.45 -8.47 2.13
CA ILE A 103 -13.91 -8.61 2.16
C ILE A 103 -14.34 -10.04 1.79
N ILE A 104 -13.77 -10.60 0.72
CA ILE A 104 -14.01 -12.01 0.35
C ILE A 104 -13.56 -12.93 1.49
N PHE A 105 -12.42 -12.65 2.12
CA PHE A 105 -11.95 -13.41 3.26
C PHE A 105 -12.93 -13.33 4.44
N GLY A 106 -13.45 -12.15 4.76
CA GLY A 106 -14.45 -11.93 5.80
C GLY A 106 -15.73 -12.75 5.57
N ILE A 107 -16.20 -12.79 4.34
CA ILE A 107 -17.36 -13.61 3.95
C ILE A 107 -17.11 -15.10 4.25
N TYR A 108 -15.95 -15.64 3.87
CA TYR A 108 -15.67 -17.07 4.04
C TYR A 108 -15.26 -17.45 5.45
N VAL A 109 -14.50 -16.61 6.15
CA VAL A 109 -13.92 -16.94 7.47
C VAL A 109 -14.83 -16.50 8.61
N TYR A 110 -15.45 -15.34 8.48
CA TYR A 110 -16.34 -14.78 9.51
C TYR A 110 -17.83 -14.99 9.21
N ASN A 111 -18.17 -15.71 8.13
CA ASN A 111 -19.54 -15.96 7.68
C ASN A 111 -20.37 -14.67 7.53
N GLU A 112 -19.74 -13.60 7.04
CA GLU A 112 -20.45 -12.36 6.77
C GLU A 112 -21.49 -12.53 5.66
N SER A 113 -22.59 -11.79 5.73
CA SER A 113 -23.67 -11.85 4.74
C SER A 113 -23.19 -11.40 3.35
N ILE A 114 -23.56 -12.13 2.33
CA ILE A 114 -23.32 -11.79 0.93
C ILE A 114 -24.57 -11.10 0.38
N GLY A 115 -24.56 -9.76 0.36
CA GLY A 115 -25.58 -8.98 -0.32
C GLY A 115 -25.33 -8.90 -1.85
N PHE A 116 -26.38 -8.78 -2.63
CA PHE A 116 -26.27 -8.60 -4.10
C PHE A 116 -25.41 -7.38 -4.47
N GLN A 117 -25.51 -6.30 -3.70
CA GLN A 117 -24.72 -5.08 -3.85
C GLN A 117 -23.21 -5.36 -3.69
N LYS A 118 -22.81 -6.18 -2.70
CA LYS A 118 -21.43 -6.58 -2.43
C LYS A 118 -20.84 -7.37 -3.61
N ILE A 119 -21.61 -8.30 -4.18
CA ILE A 119 -21.22 -9.08 -5.36
C ILE A 119 -20.97 -8.18 -6.57
N ILE A 120 -21.88 -7.26 -6.87
CA ILE A 120 -21.72 -6.31 -7.99
C ILE A 120 -20.46 -5.47 -7.78
N GLY A 121 -20.27 -4.94 -6.59
CA GLY A 121 -19.09 -4.14 -6.27
C GLY A 121 -17.79 -4.91 -6.46
N ILE A 122 -17.70 -6.17 -6.02
CA ILE A 122 -16.54 -7.04 -6.23
C ILE A 122 -16.25 -7.25 -7.73
N LEU A 123 -17.26 -7.57 -8.53
CA LEU A 123 -17.10 -7.73 -9.98
C LEU A 123 -16.63 -6.44 -10.65
N MET A 124 -17.19 -5.31 -10.26
CA MET A 124 -16.76 -3.98 -10.76
C MET A 124 -15.33 -3.67 -10.39
N ALA A 125 -14.86 -4.02 -9.17
CA ALA A 125 -13.48 -3.84 -8.75
C ALA A 125 -12.50 -4.61 -9.66
N LEU A 126 -12.79 -5.87 -9.95
CA LEU A 126 -11.94 -6.70 -10.81
C LEU A 126 -11.87 -6.12 -12.24
N VAL A 127 -13.01 -5.70 -12.80
CA VAL A 127 -13.05 -5.04 -14.11
C VAL A 127 -12.30 -3.72 -14.08
N ALA A 128 -12.41 -2.94 -13.01
CA ALA A 128 -11.71 -1.66 -12.85
C ALA A 128 -10.18 -1.83 -12.86
N VAL A 129 -9.65 -2.81 -12.11
CA VAL A 129 -8.21 -3.12 -12.09
C VAL A 129 -7.75 -3.54 -13.49
N TYR A 130 -8.49 -4.40 -14.16
CA TYR A 130 -8.17 -4.83 -15.52
C TYR A 130 -8.14 -3.64 -16.51
N LEU A 131 -9.18 -2.80 -16.53
CA LEU A 131 -9.27 -1.66 -17.43
C LEU A 131 -8.18 -0.61 -17.17
N THR A 132 -7.83 -0.37 -15.90
CA THR A 132 -6.76 0.58 -15.55
C THR A 132 -5.37 0.03 -15.86
N ALA A 133 -5.18 -1.29 -15.82
CA ALA A 133 -3.93 -1.94 -16.15
C ALA A 133 -3.61 -1.92 -17.67
N ILE A 134 -4.61 -1.83 -18.53
CA ILE A 134 -4.42 -1.76 -19.98
C ILE A 134 -3.81 -0.42 -20.37
N LYS A 135 -2.59 -0.44 -20.90
CA LYS A 135 -1.92 0.75 -21.42
C LYS A 135 -2.55 1.19 -22.76
N ALA A 136 -2.66 2.53 -22.97
CA ALA A 136 -2.95 3.06 -24.30
C ALA A 136 -1.88 2.54 -25.28
N LYS A 137 -2.31 2.10 -26.48
CA LYS A 137 -1.42 1.58 -27.53
C LYS A 137 -0.34 2.61 -27.90
N ASP A 138 0.83 2.48 -27.33
CA ASP A 138 2.08 2.94 -27.91
C ASP A 138 2.87 1.68 -28.31
N ASN A 139 3.26 1.59 -29.56
CA ASN A 139 3.58 0.37 -30.30
C ASN A 139 4.82 -0.44 -29.88
N SER A 140 5.36 -0.32 -28.67
CA SER A 140 6.65 -0.97 -28.44
C SER A 140 6.85 -1.81 -27.17
N VAL A 141 6.01 -1.78 -26.15
CA VAL A 141 6.27 -2.60 -24.92
C VAL A 141 4.96 -2.93 -24.14
N VAL A 142 3.96 -3.46 -24.81
CA VAL A 142 2.61 -3.61 -24.21
C VAL A 142 2.47 -4.81 -23.26
N THR A 143 3.27 -5.84 -23.40
CA THR A 143 3.06 -7.12 -22.67
C THR A 143 3.78 -7.24 -21.33
N GLN A 144 4.84 -6.48 -21.09
CA GLN A 144 5.68 -6.67 -19.89
C GLN A 144 5.20 -6.00 -18.60
N SER A 145 4.23 -5.10 -18.65
CA SER A 145 3.84 -4.34 -17.45
C SER A 145 2.44 -4.62 -16.91
N LEU A 146 1.62 -5.45 -17.58
CA LEU A 146 0.27 -5.83 -17.10
C LEU A 146 0.28 -6.63 -15.80
N TYR A 147 1.29 -7.46 -15.60
CA TYR A 147 1.39 -8.29 -14.39
C TYR A 147 1.63 -7.47 -13.12
N LEU A 148 2.25 -6.27 -13.21
CA LEU A 148 2.56 -5.47 -12.04
C LEU A 148 1.31 -4.98 -11.29
N PRO A 149 0.28 -4.35 -11.94
CA PRO A 149 -0.95 -3.98 -11.25
C PRO A 149 -1.70 -5.17 -10.68
N ILE A 150 -1.70 -6.31 -11.38
CA ILE A 150 -2.35 -7.54 -10.92
C ILE A 150 -1.64 -8.07 -9.68
N LEU A 151 -0.32 -8.15 -9.71
CA LEU A 151 0.50 -8.59 -8.58
C LEU A 151 0.34 -7.62 -7.38
N LEU A 152 0.27 -6.31 -7.66
CA LEU A 152 0.02 -5.30 -6.63
C LEU A 152 -1.36 -5.46 -5.99
N PHE A 153 -2.40 -5.71 -6.79
CA PHE A 153 -3.76 -5.96 -6.32
C PHE A 153 -3.80 -7.16 -5.35
N PHE A 154 -3.32 -8.31 -5.78
CA PHE A 154 -3.31 -9.50 -4.92
C PHE A 154 -2.40 -9.33 -3.70
N GLY A 155 -1.21 -8.81 -3.91
CA GLY A 155 -0.24 -8.63 -2.84
C GLY A 155 -0.70 -7.64 -1.77
N SER A 156 -1.28 -6.50 -2.16
CA SER A 156 -1.84 -5.54 -1.20
C SER A 156 -3.01 -6.15 -0.44
N GLY A 157 -3.90 -6.90 -1.11
CA GLY A 157 -5.04 -7.53 -0.44
C GLY A 157 -4.61 -8.63 0.54
N ILE A 158 -3.58 -9.41 0.21
CA ILE A 158 -3.01 -10.39 1.15
C ILE A 158 -2.41 -9.69 2.36
N ILE A 159 -1.70 -8.57 2.17
CA ILE A 159 -1.16 -7.77 3.27
C ILE A 159 -2.29 -7.26 4.16
N ASP A 160 -3.32 -6.62 3.58
CA ASP A 160 -4.44 -6.04 4.31
C ASP A 160 -5.20 -7.12 5.11
N THR A 161 -5.45 -8.28 4.49
CA THR A 161 -6.07 -9.44 5.15
C THR A 161 -5.21 -9.97 6.30
N SER A 162 -3.90 -10.10 6.07
CA SER A 162 -2.97 -10.60 7.08
C SER A 162 -2.81 -9.64 8.26
N ILE A 163 -2.80 -8.32 8.00
CA ILE A 163 -2.80 -7.31 9.06
C ILE A 163 -4.06 -7.45 9.92
N ASN A 164 -5.24 -7.51 9.29
CA ASN A 164 -6.49 -7.65 10.02
C ASN A 164 -6.56 -8.94 10.86
N TYR A 165 -5.95 -10.01 10.38
CA TYR A 165 -5.95 -11.31 11.07
C TYR A 165 -4.95 -11.36 12.24
N PHE A 166 -3.76 -10.76 12.08
CA PHE A 166 -2.68 -10.87 13.07
C PHE A 166 -2.55 -9.66 14.00
N ALA A 167 -3.12 -8.48 13.64
CA ALA A 167 -2.91 -7.27 14.42
C ALA A 167 -3.53 -7.38 15.83
N PRO A 168 -2.75 -7.13 16.90
CA PRO A 168 -3.30 -7.06 18.26
C PRO A 168 -4.04 -5.74 18.47
N ASP A 169 -5.11 -5.75 19.28
CA ASP A 169 -5.95 -4.57 19.50
C ASP A 169 -5.21 -3.42 20.24
N ASP A 170 -4.33 -3.77 21.18
CA ASP A 170 -3.70 -2.83 22.12
C ASP A 170 -2.21 -2.52 21.87
N LYS A 171 -1.55 -3.21 20.90
CA LYS A 171 -0.10 -3.09 20.64
C LYS A 171 0.21 -2.71 19.18
N ILE A 172 -0.68 -1.97 18.51
CA ILE A 172 -0.54 -1.61 17.09
C ILE A 172 0.80 -0.92 16.74
N PRO A 173 1.31 0.07 17.52
CA PRO A 173 2.60 0.69 17.23
C PRO A 173 3.76 -0.30 17.25
N LEU A 174 3.79 -1.18 18.26
CA LEU A 174 4.82 -2.21 18.41
C LEU A 174 4.73 -3.26 17.30
N PHE A 175 3.53 -3.73 16.98
CA PHE A 175 3.29 -4.67 15.90
C PHE A 175 3.79 -4.10 14.55
N SER A 176 3.42 -2.85 14.25
CA SER A 176 3.88 -2.17 13.03
C SER A 176 5.40 -1.99 13.01
N ALA A 177 6.00 -1.59 14.14
CA ALA A 177 7.46 -1.46 14.26
C ALA A 177 8.16 -2.79 13.99
N CYS A 178 7.63 -3.89 14.52
CA CYS A 178 8.17 -5.24 14.29
C CYS A 178 8.08 -5.64 12.81
N ILE A 179 6.94 -5.42 12.14
CA ILE A 179 6.80 -5.69 10.69
C ILE A 179 7.85 -4.91 9.90
N PHE A 180 7.98 -3.61 10.16
CA PHE A 180 8.94 -2.77 9.45
C PHE A 180 10.39 -3.15 9.79
N GLY A 181 10.68 -3.59 11.02
CA GLY A 181 11.97 -4.11 11.42
C GLY A 181 12.35 -5.39 10.66
N PHE A 182 11.44 -6.35 10.53
CA PHE A 182 11.65 -7.55 9.71
C PHE A 182 11.78 -7.22 8.22
N ALA A 183 10.93 -6.34 7.68
CA ALA A 183 11.05 -5.88 6.30
C ALA A 183 12.39 -5.20 6.02
N PHE A 184 12.89 -4.39 6.97
CA PHE A 184 14.23 -3.79 6.92
C PHE A 184 15.33 -4.86 6.88
N THR A 185 15.28 -5.84 7.78
CA THR A 185 16.28 -6.92 7.85
C THR A 185 16.34 -7.72 6.54
N ILE A 186 15.18 -8.12 6.02
CA ILE A 186 15.09 -8.82 4.73
C ILE A 186 15.59 -7.91 3.59
N GLY A 187 15.21 -6.64 3.62
CA GLY A 187 15.68 -5.65 2.66
C GLY A 187 17.19 -5.47 2.65
N CYS A 188 17.83 -5.46 3.82
CA CYS A 188 19.29 -5.43 3.95
C CYS A 188 19.94 -6.67 3.33
N ILE A 189 19.41 -7.87 3.60
CA ILE A 189 19.88 -9.11 2.99
C ILE A 189 19.83 -9.05 1.46
N LEU A 190 18.70 -8.60 0.91
CA LEU A 190 18.52 -8.43 -0.53
C LEU A 190 19.49 -7.38 -1.11
N MET A 191 19.73 -6.29 -0.37
CA MET A 191 20.65 -5.24 -0.77
C MET A 191 22.10 -5.71 -0.79
N VAL A 192 22.52 -6.47 0.23
CA VAL A 192 23.85 -7.09 0.30
C VAL A 192 24.01 -8.09 -0.86
N TYR A 193 23.02 -8.97 -1.07
CA TYR A 193 23.04 -9.90 -2.19
C TYR A 193 23.19 -9.19 -3.54
N LYS A 194 22.44 -8.12 -3.80
CA LYS A 194 22.56 -7.32 -5.03
C LYS A 194 23.93 -6.62 -5.13
N SER A 195 24.47 -6.13 -4.01
CA SER A 195 25.79 -5.49 -3.98
C SER A 195 26.87 -6.46 -4.41
N ILE A 196 26.88 -7.68 -3.85
CA ILE A 196 27.86 -8.72 -4.19
C ILE A 196 27.68 -9.20 -5.64
N ARG A 197 26.44 -9.53 -6.03
CA ARG A 197 26.15 -10.15 -7.32
C ARG A 197 26.30 -9.20 -8.51
N PHE A 198 25.92 -7.92 -8.35
CA PHE A 198 25.87 -6.93 -9.42
C PHE A 198 26.84 -5.76 -9.23
N LYS A 199 27.73 -5.84 -8.22
CA LYS A 199 28.72 -4.79 -7.87
C LYS A 199 28.07 -3.40 -7.71
N LYS A 200 26.81 -3.35 -7.26
CA LYS A 200 26.10 -2.10 -6.99
C LYS A 200 26.45 -1.59 -5.60
N SER A 201 27.05 -0.40 -5.53
CA SER A 201 27.32 0.29 -4.28
C SER A 201 26.06 0.95 -3.69
N PHE A 202 26.05 1.17 -2.40
CA PHE A 202 25.03 1.95 -1.71
C PHE A 202 25.11 3.42 -2.16
N SER A 203 23.94 4.00 -2.53
CA SER A 203 23.83 5.39 -2.94
C SER A 203 23.26 6.24 -1.82
N LEU A 204 24.05 7.15 -1.26
CA LEU A 204 23.58 8.10 -0.25
C LEU A 204 22.40 8.96 -0.73
N LYS A 205 22.22 9.12 -2.05
CA LYS A 205 21.05 9.83 -2.64
C LYS A 205 19.72 9.18 -2.30
N SER A 206 19.72 7.87 -2.00
CA SER A 206 18.50 7.14 -1.64
C SER A 206 18.05 7.41 -0.20
N VAL A 207 18.94 7.90 0.67
CA VAL A 207 18.66 8.06 2.11
C VAL A 207 17.60 9.14 2.38
N PRO A 208 17.72 10.39 1.89
CA PRO A 208 16.75 11.43 2.21
C PRO A 208 15.34 11.08 1.75
N LEU A 209 15.21 10.59 0.50
CA LEU A 209 13.91 10.23 -0.05
C LEU A 209 13.35 8.94 0.57
N GLY A 210 14.21 7.99 0.95
CA GLY A 210 13.80 6.80 1.69
C GLY A 210 13.31 7.14 3.10
N ALA A 211 14.00 8.04 3.80
CA ALA A 211 13.58 8.52 5.12
C ALA A 211 12.23 9.28 5.03
N THR A 212 12.10 10.18 4.06
CA THR A 212 10.82 10.87 3.81
C THR A 212 9.70 9.86 3.53
N LEU A 213 9.96 8.85 2.70
CA LEU A 213 9.00 7.78 2.44
C LEU A 213 8.62 7.04 3.73
N GLY A 214 9.58 6.75 4.61
CA GLY A 214 9.35 6.05 5.88
C GLY A 214 8.48 6.85 6.85
N MET A 215 8.74 8.14 7.00
CA MET A 215 7.90 9.03 7.81
C MET A 215 6.47 9.10 7.26
N ILE A 216 6.32 9.29 5.95
CA ILE A 216 5.01 9.35 5.29
C ILE A 216 4.29 8.01 5.36
N ASN A 217 5.00 6.89 5.21
CA ASN A 217 4.44 5.56 5.31
C ASN A 217 3.89 5.29 6.73
N TYR A 218 4.67 5.58 7.76
CA TYR A 218 4.21 5.48 9.13
C TYR A 218 3.03 6.42 9.41
N ALA A 219 3.12 7.67 8.98
CA ALA A 219 2.07 8.68 9.14
C ALA A 219 0.75 8.25 8.47
N SER A 220 0.81 7.59 7.30
CA SER A 220 -0.39 7.13 6.59
C SER A 220 -1.20 6.12 7.41
N ILE A 221 -0.52 5.19 8.06
CA ILE A 221 -1.15 4.17 8.93
C ILE A 221 -1.63 4.83 10.22
N TYR A 222 -0.79 5.62 10.87
CA TYR A 222 -1.11 6.27 12.12
C TYR A 222 -2.34 7.17 12.01
N PHE A 223 -2.39 8.04 11.00
CA PHE A 223 -3.52 8.94 10.81
C PHE A 223 -4.80 8.22 10.41
N LEU A 224 -4.70 7.12 9.65
CA LEU A 224 -5.85 6.29 9.34
C LEU A 224 -6.44 5.68 10.63
N LEU A 225 -5.60 5.08 11.47
CA LEU A 225 -6.05 4.48 12.73
C LEU A 225 -6.64 5.52 13.69
N LYS A 226 -6.05 6.72 13.73
CA LYS A 226 -6.63 7.83 14.50
C LYS A 226 -7.99 8.29 13.96
N ALA A 227 -8.15 8.31 12.63
CA ALA A 227 -9.42 8.65 12.01
C ALA A 227 -10.51 7.62 12.35
N LEU A 228 -10.17 6.32 12.32
CA LEU A 228 -11.10 5.23 12.61
C LEU A 228 -11.57 5.17 14.09
N ARG A 229 -10.85 5.84 14.99
CA ARG A 229 -11.22 5.96 16.42
C ARG A 229 -12.04 7.20 16.76
N ILE A 230 -12.52 7.96 15.77
CA ILE A 230 -13.38 9.12 15.99
C ILE A 230 -14.80 8.63 16.23
N ASP A 231 -15.35 8.92 17.40
CA ASP A 231 -16.73 8.58 17.73
C ASP A 231 -17.73 9.20 16.76
N GLY A 232 -18.79 8.45 16.44
CA GLY A 232 -19.90 8.94 15.61
C GLY A 232 -19.72 8.75 14.09
N LEU A 233 -18.63 8.13 13.64
CA LEU A 233 -18.43 7.76 12.24
C LEU A 233 -18.20 6.26 12.09
N GLU A 234 -18.94 5.62 11.20
CA GLU A 234 -18.75 4.20 10.90
C GLU A 234 -17.41 3.95 10.22
N SER A 235 -16.68 2.94 10.67
CA SER A 235 -15.37 2.56 10.12
C SER A 235 -15.44 2.27 8.63
N SER A 236 -16.52 1.60 8.17
CA SER A 236 -16.76 1.31 6.75
C SER A 236 -16.82 2.57 5.89
N SER A 237 -17.54 3.60 6.36
CA SER A 237 -17.66 4.88 5.67
C SER A 237 -16.30 5.61 5.60
N LEU A 238 -15.52 5.59 6.68
CA LEU A 238 -14.18 6.19 6.73
C LEU A 238 -13.21 5.50 5.76
N PHE A 239 -13.21 4.17 5.74
CA PHE A 239 -12.40 3.40 4.78
C PHE A 239 -12.78 3.71 3.34
N THR A 240 -14.08 3.81 3.06
CA THR A 240 -14.59 4.18 1.73
C THR A 240 -14.07 5.53 1.30
N ILE A 241 -14.27 6.56 2.12
CA ILE A 241 -13.84 7.92 1.82
C ILE A 241 -12.32 7.96 1.61
N ASN A 242 -11.55 7.31 2.50
CA ASN A 242 -10.10 7.26 2.40
C ASN A 242 -9.65 6.65 1.06
N ASN A 243 -10.17 5.48 0.69
CA ASN A 243 -9.76 4.78 -0.53
C ASN A 243 -10.19 5.52 -1.81
N VAL A 244 -11.45 6.01 -1.86
CA VAL A 244 -11.94 6.84 -2.96
C VAL A 244 -11.10 8.09 -3.14
N ALA A 245 -10.83 8.81 -2.05
CA ALA A 245 -10.06 10.03 -2.09
C ALA A 245 -8.60 9.80 -2.52
N ILE A 246 -7.94 8.73 -2.05
CA ILE A 246 -6.59 8.38 -2.48
C ILE A 246 -6.54 8.12 -3.98
N VAL A 247 -7.49 7.35 -4.54
CA VAL A 247 -7.56 7.08 -5.98
C VAL A 247 -7.78 8.37 -6.76
N ALA A 248 -8.74 9.21 -6.33
CA ALA A 248 -9.04 10.47 -6.99
C ALA A 248 -7.85 11.45 -6.95
N VAL A 249 -7.27 11.69 -5.76
CA VAL A 249 -6.16 12.63 -5.59
C VAL A 249 -4.90 12.14 -6.31
N SER A 250 -4.57 10.85 -6.22
CA SER A 250 -3.41 10.29 -6.95
C SER A 250 -3.59 10.40 -8.48
N THR A 251 -4.81 10.21 -8.99
CA THR A 251 -5.13 10.38 -10.41
C THR A 251 -4.96 11.84 -10.84
N LEU A 252 -5.47 12.80 -10.05
CA LEU A 252 -5.31 14.23 -10.33
C LEU A 252 -3.84 14.65 -10.31
N ILE A 253 -3.06 14.18 -9.34
CA ILE A 253 -1.62 14.44 -9.28
C ILE A 253 -0.90 13.82 -10.49
N GLY A 254 -1.26 12.59 -10.87
CA GLY A 254 -0.74 11.93 -12.06
C GLY A 254 -0.95 12.75 -13.32
N LEU A 255 -2.16 13.27 -13.51
CA LEU A 255 -2.54 14.11 -14.65
C LEU A 255 -1.85 15.48 -14.63
N LEU A 256 -1.97 16.23 -13.53
CA LEU A 256 -1.58 17.62 -13.46
C LEU A 256 -0.06 17.81 -13.30
N ILE A 257 0.55 17.03 -12.40
CA ILE A 257 1.97 17.18 -12.04
C ILE A 257 2.86 16.34 -12.94
N PHE A 258 2.49 15.06 -13.15
CA PHE A 258 3.30 14.13 -13.92
C PHE A 258 2.89 14.03 -15.40
N LYS A 259 1.82 14.73 -15.79
CA LYS A 259 1.29 14.77 -17.17
C LYS A 259 1.06 13.36 -17.73
N GLU A 260 0.54 12.45 -16.90
CA GLU A 260 0.24 11.09 -17.31
C GLU A 260 -0.86 11.07 -18.37
N LYS A 261 -0.61 10.33 -19.46
CA LYS A 261 -1.63 10.13 -20.50
C LYS A 261 -2.58 9.01 -20.05
N ILE A 262 -3.81 9.36 -19.70
CA ILE A 262 -4.86 8.42 -19.30
C ILE A 262 -5.72 8.13 -20.52
N SER A 263 -5.82 6.86 -20.92
CA SER A 263 -6.70 6.45 -22.02
C SER A 263 -8.17 6.45 -21.58
N ASN A 264 -9.11 6.49 -22.54
CA ASN A 264 -10.53 6.39 -22.24
C ASN A 264 -10.88 5.12 -21.46
N LYS A 265 -10.19 4.00 -21.74
CA LYS A 265 -10.36 2.74 -21.01
C LYS A 265 -9.94 2.86 -19.55
N ASN A 266 -8.80 3.52 -19.30
CA ASN A 266 -8.33 3.76 -17.93
C ASN A 266 -9.30 4.70 -17.18
N TRP A 267 -9.87 5.72 -17.85
CA TRP A 267 -10.89 6.58 -17.25
C TRP A 267 -12.13 5.81 -16.82
N ILE A 268 -12.63 4.92 -17.69
CA ILE A 268 -13.76 4.03 -17.35
C ILE A 268 -13.36 3.16 -16.14
N GLY A 269 -12.15 2.59 -16.14
CA GLY A 269 -11.64 1.78 -15.02
C GLY A 269 -11.56 2.57 -13.72
N ILE A 270 -11.09 3.83 -13.73
CA ILE A 270 -11.04 4.70 -12.55
C ILE A 270 -12.45 5.00 -12.03
N CYS A 271 -13.38 5.35 -12.90
CA CYS A 271 -14.78 5.59 -12.50
C CYS A 271 -15.42 4.33 -11.89
N LEU A 272 -15.22 3.17 -12.52
CA LEU A 272 -15.69 1.89 -11.98
C LEU A 272 -15.05 1.57 -10.63
N ALA A 273 -13.77 1.87 -10.45
CA ALA A 273 -13.09 1.69 -9.16
C ALA A 273 -13.72 2.52 -8.05
N LEU A 274 -13.99 3.81 -8.31
CA LEU A 274 -14.61 4.70 -7.34
C LEU A 274 -16.01 4.22 -6.95
N ILE A 275 -16.82 3.82 -7.93
CA ILE A 275 -18.17 3.30 -7.68
C ILE A 275 -18.10 1.95 -6.93
N SER A 276 -17.18 1.07 -7.32
CA SER A 276 -16.98 -0.24 -6.70
C SER A 276 -16.64 -0.12 -5.21
N ILE A 277 -15.68 0.77 -4.84
CA ILE A 277 -15.33 0.98 -3.43
C ILE A 277 -16.58 1.36 -2.63
N VAL A 278 -17.36 2.33 -3.13
CA VAL A 278 -18.59 2.77 -2.47
C VAL A 278 -19.58 1.61 -2.31
N LEU A 279 -19.83 0.85 -3.39
CA LEU A 279 -20.76 -0.27 -3.34
C LEU A 279 -20.35 -1.36 -2.36
N VAL A 280 -19.07 -1.74 -2.36
CA VAL A 280 -18.57 -2.84 -1.51
C VAL A 280 -18.51 -2.45 -0.04
N THR A 281 -18.18 -1.20 0.26
CA THR A 281 -17.99 -0.76 1.65
C THR A 281 -19.31 -0.38 2.34
N LEU A 282 -20.33 0.03 1.58
CA LEU A 282 -21.65 0.38 2.11
C LEU A 282 -22.67 -0.78 2.01
N ALA A 283 -22.24 -1.97 1.60
CA ALA A 283 -23.04 -3.19 1.53
C ALA A 283 -22.91 -4.04 2.78
#